data_6c3db66c19549db51bc2f9cd1f056da1
#
_entry.id   6c3db66c19549db51bc2f9cd1f056da1
#
_cell.length_a   1.000
_cell.length_b   1.000
_cell.length_c   1.000
_cell.angle_alpha   90.00
_cell.angle_beta   90.00
_cell.angle_gamma   90.00
#
_symmetry.space_group_name_H-M   'P 1'
#
loop_
_entity.id
_entity.type
_entity.pdbx_description
1 polymer ?
#
loop_
_entity_poly.entity_id
_entity_poly.type
_entity_poly.pdbx_seq_one_letter_code
_entity_poly.pdbx_strand_id
1 'polypeptide(L)'
;MKKSELLEHAKPFYEDEQLLELEHAIDIASKAHKGQKRKSGEPYIIHPLSVASILVDWGMDIDTVLAGVLHDTVEDTEMTLDKLETLFGKDV
;
A
#
# COMPACT_ATOMS: atom_id res chain seq x y z
N MET A 1 -6.08 4.30 -9.40
CA MET A 1 -6.98 4.02 -8.25
C MET A 1 -6.69 4.97 -7.11
N LYS A 2 -7.72 5.47 -6.47
CA LYS A 2 -7.59 6.37 -5.33
C LYS A 2 -7.65 5.58 -4.01
N LYS A 3 -7.08 6.16 -2.95
CA LYS A 3 -7.11 5.58 -1.60
C LYS A 3 -8.53 5.19 -1.17
N SER A 4 -9.49 6.09 -1.34
CA SER A 4 -10.88 5.83 -0.94
C SER A 4 -11.49 4.66 -1.71
N GLU A 5 -11.18 4.52 -2.98
CA GLU A 5 -11.66 3.41 -3.81
C GLU A 5 -11.10 2.07 -3.33
N LEU A 6 -9.80 2.03 -2.99
CA LEU A 6 -9.18 0.82 -2.49
C LEU A 6 -9.76 0.41 -1.13
N LEU A 7 -9.94 1.36 -0.21
CA LEU A 7 -10.51 1.08 1.10
C LEU A 7 -11.94 0.57 1.00
N GLU A 8 -12.77 1.17 0.14
CA GLU A 8 -14.13 0.70 -0.11
C GLU A 8 -14.13 -0.73 -0.70
N HIS A 9 -13.23 -1.00 -1.63
CA HIS A 9 -13.09 -2.30 -2.25
C HIS A 9 -12.68 -3.38 -1.24
N ALA A 10 -11.80 -3.03 -0.32
CA ALA A 10 -11.29 -3.96 0.69
C ALA A 10 -12.26 -4.19 1.86
N LYS A 11 -13.18 -3.27 2.09
CA LYS A 11 -14.07 -3.27 3.25
C LYS A 11 -14.82 -4.59 3.50
N PRO A 12 -15.38 -5.28 2.49
CA PRO A 12 -16.07 -6.54 2.72
C PRO A 12 -15.15 -7.72 3.10
N PHE A 13 -13.85 -7.59 2.91
CA PHE A 13 -12.89 -8.70 3.03
C PHE A 13 -12.06 -8.66 4.31
N TYR A 14 -11.97 -7.51 4.97
CA TYR A 14 -11.07 -7.31 6.11
C TYR A 14 -11.79 -6.65 7.28
N GLU A 15 -11.27 -6.91 8.48
CA GLU A 15 -11.76 -6.30 9.72
C GLU A 15 -11.32 -4.83 9.82
N ASP A 16 -11.97 -4.08 10.70
CA ASP A 16 -11.68 -2.64 10.87
C ASP A 16 -10.21 -2.37 11.21
N GLU A 17 -9.60 -3.17 12.06
CA GLU A 17 -8.17 -3.03 12.41
C GLU A 17 -7.28 -3.21 11.19
N GLN A 18 -7.62 -4.18 10.35
CA GLN A 18 -6.87 -4.44 9.11
C GLN A 18 -7.04 -3.30 8.11
N LEU A 19 -8.24 -2.73 8.03
CA LEU A 19 -8.50 -1.56 7.17
C LEU A 19 -7.72 -0.34 7.66
N LEU A 20 -7.58 -0.15 8.97
CA LEU A 20 -6.76 0.93 9.53
C LEU A 20 -5.28 0.74 9.18
N GLU A 21 -4.78 -0.49 9.24
CA GLU A 21 -3.41 -0.79 8.83
C GLU A 21 -3.20 -0.50 7.34
N LEU A 22 -4.17 -0.87 6.51
CA LEU A 22 -4.12 -0.60 5.07
C LEU A 22 -4.11 0.91 4.80
N GLU A 23 -4.97 1.66 5.48
CA GLU A 23 -4.99 3.11 5.36
C GLU A 23 -3.65 3.72 5.76
N HIS A 24 -3.07 3.26 6.86
CA HIS A 24 -1.76 3.72 7.33
C HIS A 24 -0.67 3.42 6.30
N ALA A 25 -0.66 2.22 5.73
CA ALA A 25 0.30 1.84 4.69
C ALA A 25 0.16 2.72 3.44
N ILE A 26 -1.06 3.01 3.02
CA ILE A 26 -1.32 3.88 1.88
C ILE A 26 -0.79 5.30 2.16
N ASP A 27 -1.03 5.83 3.36
CA ASP A 27 -0.58 7.16 3.72
C ASP A 27 0.95 7.25 3.75
N ILE A 28 1.62 6.22 4.27
CA ILE A 28 3.09 6.16 4.28
C ILE A 28 3.64 6.08 2.86
N ALA A 29 3.07 5.22 2.02
CA ALA A 29 3.50 5.07 0.63
C ALA A 29 3.25 6.36 -0.16
N SER A 30 2.10 7.01 0.04
CA SER A 30 1.77 8.28 -0.62
C SER A 30 2.77 9.36 -0.25
N LYS A 31 3.15 9.44 1.02
CA LYS A 31 4.11 10.42 1.51
C LYS A 31 5.51 10.15 0.97
N ALA A 32 5.92 8.88 0.94
CA ALA A 32 7.23 8.47 0.44
C ALA A 32 7.38 8.73 -1.05
N HIS A 33 6.33 8.53 -1.84
CA HIS A 33 6.32 8.74 -3.29
C HIS A 33 5.87 10.14 -3.71
N LYS A 34 5.69 11.04 -2.75
CA LYS A 34 5.22 12.40 -3.05
C LYS A 34 6.12 13.09 -4.08
N GLY A 35 5.51 13.58 -5.14
CA GLY A 35 6.23 14.26 -6.21
C GLY A 35 6.81 13.32 -7.27
N GLN A 36 6.82 12.02 -7.03
CA GLN A 36 7.26 11.05 -8.03
C GLN A 36 6.15 10.77 -9.03
N LYS A 37 6.54 10.62 -10.29
CA LYS A 37 5.62 10.32 -11.38
C LYS A 37 6.17 9.19 -12.22
N ARG A 38 5.28 8.39 -12.80
CA ARG A 38 5.65 7.38 -13.79
C ARG A 38 5.94 8.07 -15.13
N LYS A 39 6.52 7.33 -16.07
CA LYS A 39 6.79 7.84 -17.41
C LYS A 39 5.55 8.40 -18.10
N SER A 40 4.38 7.87 -17.77
CA SER A 40 3.09 8.34 -18.28
C SER A 40 2.64 9.68 -17.70
N GLY A 41 3.32 10.19 -16.67
CA GLY A 41 2.95 11.44 -16.00
C GLY A 41 2.00 11.26 -14.83
N GLU A 42 1.50 10.04 -14.59
CA GLU A 42 0.63 9.75 -13.46
C GLU A 42 1.40 9.73 -12.14
N PRO A 43 0.76 10.14 -11.01
CA PRO A 43 1.38 10.00 -9.69
C PRO A 43 1.79 8.56 -9.44
N TYR A 44 2.98 8.36 -8.89
CA TYR A 44 3.52 7.01 -8.69
C TYR A 44 2.65 6.15 -7.79
N ILE A 45 2.00 6.73 -6.78
CA ILE A 45 1.16 6.00 -5.81
C ILE A 45 0.02 5.21 -6.47
N ILE A 46 -0.45 5.62 -7.64
CA ILE A 46 -1.53 4.92 -8.35
C ILE A 46 -1.14 3.46 -8.64
N HIS A 47 0.13 3.21 -8.95
CA HIS A 47 0.60 1.86 -9.26
C HIS A 47 0.51 0.90 -8.05
N PRO A 48 1.09 1.19 -6.88
CA PRO A 48 0.94 0.30 -5.72
C PRO A 48 -0.52 0.12 -5.26
N LEU A 49 -1.35 1.15 -5.39
CA LEU A 49 -2.77 1.00 -5.07
C LEU A 49 -3.47 0.03 -6.02
N SER A 50 -3.14 0.07 -7.30
CA SER A 50 -3.69 -0.87 -8.29
C SER A 50 -3.24 -2.30 -8.02
N VAL A 51 -1.98 -2.51 -7.66
CA VAL A 51 -1.45 -3.82 -7.27
C VAL A 51 -2.19 -4.34 -6.04
N ALA A 52 -2.37 -3.52 -5.03
CA ALA A 52 -3.09 -3.90 -3.82
C ALA A 52 -4.55 -4.29 -4.12
N SER A 53 -5.20 -3.58 -5.03
CA SER A 53 -6.57 -3.91 -5.46
C SER A 53 -6.66 -5.32 -6.06
N ILE A 54 -5.69 -5.69 -6.88
CA ILE A 54 -5.62 -7.03 -7.46
C ILE A 54 -5.44 -8.09 -6.38
N LEU A 55 -4.57 -7.84 -5.40
CA LEU A 55 -4.33 -8.76 -4.29
C LEU A 55 -5.59 -8.94 -3.43
N VAL A 56 -6.35 -7.88 -3.21
CA VAL A 56 -7.63 -7.96 -2.52
C VAL A 56 -8.61 -8.85 -3.31
N ASP A 57 -8.69 -8.66 -4.62
CA ASP A 57 -9.55 -9.48 -5.49
C ASP A 57 -9.20 -10.96 -5.42
N TRP A 58 -7.93 -11.28 -5.24
CA TRP A 58 -7.46 -12.66 -5.15
C TRP A 58 -7.63 -13.28 -3.76
N GLY A 59 -8.18 -12.54 -2.80
CA GLY A 59 -8.42 -13.02 -1.45
C GLY A 59 -7.16 -13.19 -0.62
N MET A 60 -6.13 -12.44 -0.91
CA MET A 60 -4.87 -12.49 -0.15
C MET A 60 -5.05 -11.95 1.26
N ASP A 61 -4.18 -12.42 2.19
CA ASP A 61 -4.19 -11.92 3.55
C ASP A 61 -3.74 -10.45 3.60
N ILE A 62 -4.02 -9.80 4.73
CA ILE A 62 -3.73 -8.37 4.87
C ILE A 62 -2.23 -8.08 4.77
N ASP A 63 -1.38 -8.96 5.29
CA ASP A 63 0.07 -8.77 5.23
C ASP A 63 0.56 -8.73 3.79
N THR A 64 0.02 -9.59 2.93
CA THR A 64 0.35 -9.61 1.50
C THR A 64 -0.12 -8.32 0.81
N VAL A 65 -1.31 -7.84 1.15
CA VAL A 65 -1.85 -6.59 0.58
C VAL A 65 -0.98 -5.40 1.02
N LEU A 66 -0.61 -5.33 2.30
CA LEU A 66 0.27 -4.28 2.81
C LEU A 66 1.63 -4.31 2.10
N ALA A 67 2.19 -5.50 1.89
CA ALA A 67 3.45 -5.64 1.17
C ALA A 67 3.32 -5.14 -0.27
N GLY A 68 2.18 -5.38 -0.92
CA GLY A 68 1.90 -4.88 -2.26
C GLY A 68 1.87 -3.36 -2.34
N VAL A 69 1.31 -2.71 -1.31
CA VAL A 69 1.30 -1.24 -1.23
C VAL A 69 2.71 -0.69 -1.01
N LEU A 70 3.53 -1.36 -0.21
CA LEU A 70 4.80 -0.85 0.29
C LEU A 70 6.04 -1.29 -0.48
N HIS A 71 5.92 -2.29 -1.37
CA HIS A 71 7.10 -2.93 -1.98
C HIS A 71 8.01 -1.95 -2.73
N ASP A 72 7.46 -1.03 -3.51
CA ASP A 72 8.25 -0.05 -4.25
C ASP A 72 8.77 1.08 -3.36
N THR A 73 8.18 1.25 -2.18
CA THR A 73 8.59 2.28 -1.24
C THR A 73 10.03 2.08 -0.78
N VAL A 74 10.43 0.83 -0.55
CA VAL A 74 11.80 0.50 -0.13
C VAL A 74 12.80 0.72 -1.25
N GLU A 75 12.44 0.34 -2.49
CA GLU A 75 13.35 0.41 -3.62
C GLU A 75 13.51 1.83 -4.17
N ASP A 76 12.43 2.60 -4.18
CA ASP A 76 12.36 3.87 -4.90
C ASP A 76 12.37 5.11 -4.01
N THR A 77 12.43 4.94 -2.69
CA THR A 77 12.41 6.06 -1.74
C THR A 77 13.45 5.84 -0.63
N GLU A 78 13.52 6.79 0.32
CA GLU A 78 14.39 6.70 1.49
C GLU A 78 13.87 5.72 2.55
N MET A 79 12.68 5.16 2.38
CA MET A 79 12.13 4.19 3.32
C MET A 79 12.95 2.90 3.31
N THR A 80 13.31 2.39 4.50
CA THR A 80 14.10 1.17 4.65
C THR A 80 13.25 0.01 5.13
N LEU A 81 13.73 -1.22 4.92
CA LEU A 81 13.08 -2.41 5.44
C LEU A 81 12.94 -2.35 6.96
N ASP A 82 13.96 -1.83 7.65
CA ASP A 82 13.93 -1.70 9.10
C ASP A 82 12.80 -0.77 9.57
N LYS A 83 12.58 0.32 8.87
CA LYS A 83 11.47 1.24 9.18
C LYS A 83 10.12 0.58 8.96
N LEU A 84 9.96 -0.18 7.86
CA LEU A 84 8.71 -0.90 7.60
C LEU A 84 8.45 -1.97 8.66
N GLU A 85 9.48 -2.72 9.04
CA GLU A 85 9.36 -3.73 10.09
C GLU A 85 8.94 -3.11 11.41
N THR A 86 9.49 -1.95 11.77
CA THR A 86 9.12 -1.23 12.98
C THR A 86 7.67 -0.78 12.96
N LEU A 87 7.17 -0.33 11.80
CA LEU A 87 5.82 0.19 11.66
C LEU A 87 4.75 -0.89 11.53
N PHE A 88 5.04 -1.98 10.84
CA PHE A 88 4.05 -2.98 10.44
C PHE A 88 4.35 -4.41 10.91
N GLY A 89 5.54 -4.67 11.43
CA GLY A 89 5.95 -6.01 11.82
C GLY A 89 6.65 -6.78 10.71
N LYS A 90 7.18 -7.93 11.05
CA LYS A 90 8.03 -8.72 10.16
C LYS A 90 7.28 -9.40 9.02
N ASP A 91 5.98 -9.65 9.20
CA ASP A 91 5.19 -10.45 8.26
C ASP A 91 4.73 -9.65 7.04
N VAL A 92 4.89 -8.34 7.06
CA VAL A 92 4.49 -7.45 5.96
C VAL A 92 5.54 -7.33 4.83
#